data_ad4203136da559bc12fd17b80a4b8c6b
#
_entry.id   ad4203136da559bc12fd17b80a4b8c6b
#
_cell.length_a   1.000
_cell.length_b   1.000
_cell.length_c   1.000
_cell.angle_alpha   90.00
_cell.angle_beta   90.00
_cell.angle_gamma   90.00
#
_symmetry.space_group_name_H-M   'P 1'
#
loop_
_entity.id
_entity.type
_entity.pdbx_description
1 polymer ?
#
loop_
_entity_poly.entity_id
_entity_poly.type
_entity_poly.pdbx_seq_one_letter_code
_entity_poly.pdbx_strand_id
1 'polypeptide(L)'
;MTRRDARVLCMQILYNADLNEISIEESKNNIVEDIDELAFSLLELVENNLEKIDEIIEKSLVNYSLSRLNKVDKAIIRLATAEMLDGKTPKKVIINEALEITKEYSDQGDHKATSFNNRLLENISKNL
;
A
#
# COMPACT_ATOMS: atom_id res chain seq x y z
N MET A 1 16.94 -9.08 2.80
CA MET A 1 15.68 -8.74 2.07
C MET A 1 15.85 -7.40 1.38
N THR A 2 15.45 -7.29 0.12
CA THR A 2 15.49 -6.03 -0.60
C THR A 2 14.32 -5.14 -0.17
N ARG A 3 14.38 -3.85 -0.51
CA ARG A 3 13.26 -2.93 -0.24
C ARG A 3 11.99 -3.36 -0.98
N ARG A 4 12.13 -3.86 -2.21
CA ARG A 4 10.98 -4.37 -2.96
C ARG A 4 10.37 -5.60 -2.29
N ASP A 5 11.20 -6.54 -1.86
CA ASP A 5 10.71 -7.73 -1.14
C ASP A 5 9.98 -7.34 0.13
N ALA A 6 10.51 -6.36 0.86
CA ALA A 6 9.88 -5.87 2.08
C ALA A 6 8.52 -5.23 1.80
N ARG A 7 8.41 -4.45 0.72
CA ARG A 7 7.14 -3.84 0.31
C ARG A 7 6.12 -4.90 -0.10
N VAL A 8 6.56 -5.91 -0.85
CA VAL A 8 5.67 -7.01 -1.27
C VAL A 8 5.16 -7.77 -0.04
N LEU A 9 6.03 -8.10 0.90
CA LEU A 9 5.60 -8.79 2.12
C LEU A 9 4.61 -7.93 2.91
N CYS A 10 4.90 -6.65 3.08
CA CYS A 10 4.00 -5.73 3.77
C CYS A 10 2.64 -5.67 3.08
N MET A 11 2.63 -5.56 1.77
CA MET A 11 1.39 -5.56 0.97
C MET A 11 0.59 -6.85 1.19
N GLN A 12 1.25 -8.00 1.21
CA GLN A 12 0.60 -9.30 1.43
C GLN A 12 -0.04 -9.38 2.81
N ILE A 13 0.65 -8.86 3.83
CA ILE A 13 0.12 -8.84 5.20
C ILE A 13 -1.10 -7.94 5.28
N LEU A 14 -1.04 -6.75 4.68
CA LEU A 14 -2.16 -5.80 4.65
C LEU A 14 -3.35 -6.38 3.89
N TYR A 15 -3.10 -7.02 2.75
CA TYR A 15 -4.13 -7.66 1.95
C TYR A 15 -4.85 -8.76 2.76
N ASN A 16 -4.07 -9.62 3.39
CA ASN A 16 -4.63 -10.73 4.18
C ASN A 16 -5.45 -10.22 5.38
N ALA A 17 -4.98 -9.17 6.04
CA ALA A 17 -5.70 -8.56 7.15
C ALA A 17 -7.06 -8.02 6.71
N ASP A 18 -7.09 -7.29 5.59
CA ASP A 18 -8.31 -6.71 5.05
C ASP A 18 -9.27 -7.79 4.55
N LEU A 19 -8.75 -8.78 3.82
CA LEU A 19 -9.56 -9.86 3.25
C LEU A 19 -10.25 -10.70 4.35
N ASN A 20 -9.55 -10.99 5.42
CA ASN A 20 -10.04 -11.85 6.49
C ASN A 20 -10.61 -11.08 7.69
N GLU A 21 -10.63 -9.77 7.61
CA GLU A 21 -11.15 -8.89 8.67
C GLU A 21 -10.49 -9.17 10.02
N ILE A 22 -9.16 -9.33 9.99
CA ILE A 22 -8.33 -9.54 11.18
C ILE A 22 -7.36 -8.37 11.35
N SER A 23 -6.72 -8.27 12.52
CA SER A 23 -5.75 -7.23 12.76
C SER A 23 -4.49 -7.42 11.91
N ILE A 24 -3.76 -6.34 11.70
CA ILE A 24 -2.47 -6.38 10.99
C ILE A 24 -1.50 -7.30 11.74
N GLU A 25 -1.49 -7.24 13.06
CA GLU A 25 -0.63 -8.08 13.89
C GLU A 25 -0.96 -9.56 13.72
N GLU A 26 -2.24 -9.92 13.76
CA GLU A 26 -2.67 -11.30 13.56
C GLU A 26 -2.29 -11.80 12.16
N SER A 27 -2.53 -10.96 11.14
CA SER A 27 -2.15 -11.28 9.77
C SER A 27 -0.66 -11.51 9.64
N LYS A 28 0.15 -10.63 10.23
CA LYS A 28 1.61 -10.77 10.23
C LYS A 28 2.01 -12.11 10.84
N ASN A 29 1.46 -12.47 11.98
CA ASN A 29 1.78 -13.71 12.67
C ASN A 29 1.37 -14.95 11.86
N ASN A 30 0.31 -14.85 11.07
CA ASN A 30 -0.15 -15.95 10.21
C ASN A 30 0.72 -16.15 8.97
N ILE A 31 1.38 -15.10 8.50
CA ILE A 31 2.14 -15.13 7.25
C ILE A 31 3.62 -15.40 7.48
N VAL A 32 4.21 -14.79 8.51
CA VAL A 32 5.64 -14.93 8.79
C VAL A 32 5.88 -15.29 10.24
N GLU A 33 6.89 -16.13 10.46
CA GLU A 33 7.31 -16.49 11.82
C GLU A 33 8.18 -15.39 12.40
N ASP A 34 9.22 -14.99 11.66
CA ASP A 34 10.14 -13.91 12.04
C ASP A 34 10.17 -12.87 10.93
N ILE A 35 9.60 -11.71 11.17
CA ILE A 35 9.56 -10.67 10.16
C ILE A 35 10.90 -9.92 10.07
N ASP A 36 11.35 -9.68 8.85
CA ASP A 36 12.53 -8.86 8.58
C ASP A 36 12.30 -7.43 9.08
N GLU A 37 13.35 -6.81 9.66
CA GLU A 37 13.28 -5.46 10.22
C GLU A 37 12.73 -4.42 9.24
N LEU A 38 13.14 -4.49 7.97
CA LEU A 38 12.70 -3.52 6.97
C LEU A 38 11.21 -3.64 6.71
N ALA A 39 10.71 -4.87 6.54
CA ALA A 39 9.28 -5.11 6.36
C ALA A 39 8.49 -4.71 7.59
N PHE A 40 9.01 -4.98 8.79
CA PHE A 40 8.37 -4.60 10.04
C PHE A 40 8.25 -3.08 10.15
N SER A 41 9.31 -2.34 9.81
CA SER A 41 9.29 -0.88 9.82
C SER A 41 8.21 -0.31 8.90
N LEU A 42 8.09 -0.87 7.70
CA LEU A 42 7.05 -0.44 6.75
C LEU A 42 5.65 -0.73 7.29
N LEU A 43 5.47 -1.90 7.88
CA LEU A 43 4.19 -2.30 8.44
C LEU A 43 3.79 -1.38 9.59
N GLU A 44 4.74 -0.99 10.44
CA GLU A 44 4.51 -0.04 11.53
C GLU A 44 4.08 1.33 11.01
N LEU A 45 4.67 1.81 9.92
CA LEU A 45 4.27 3.07 9.31
C LEU A 45 2.80 3.06 8.94
N VAL A 46 2.33 1.96 8.37
CA VAL A 46 0.92 1.81 8.00
C VAL A 46 0.05 1.74 9.24
N GLU A 47 0.39 0.85 10.16
CA GLU A 47 -0.42 0.59 11.35
C GLU A 47 -0.58 1.83 12.22
N ASN A 48 0.51 2.58 12.43
CA ASN A 48 0.50 3.75 13.28
C ASN A 48 -0.23 4.96 12.66
N ASN A 49 -0.48 4.94 11.36
CA ASN A 49 -1.06 6.07 10.63
C ASN A 49 -2.29 5.68 9.79
N LEU A 50 -2.88 4.52 10.06
CA LEU A 50 -3.92 3.95 9.19
C LEU A 50 -5.10 4.89 8.99
N GLU A 51 -5.59 5.51 10.05
CA GLU A 51 -6.73 6.43 9.97
C GLU A 51 -6.40 7.63 9.07
N LYS A 52 -5.24 8.22 9.27
CA LYS A 52 -4.78 9.36 8.48
C LYS A 52 -4.55 8.95 7.02
N ILE A 53 -3.97 7.78 6.81
CA ILE A 53 -3.74 7.23 5.47
C ILE A 53 -5.06 7.10 4.73
N ASP A 54 -6.06 6.48 5.34
CA ASP A 54 -7.35 6.26 4.71
C ASP A 54 -8.08 7.57 4.42
N GLU A 55 -7.97 8.57 5.28
CA GLU A 55 -8.51 9.90 5.04
C GLU A 55 -7.89 10.54 3.80
N ILE A 56 -6.57 10.44 3.67
CA ILE A 56 -5.86 11.01 2.51
C ILE A 56 -6.28 10.30 1.23
N ILE A 57 -6.39 8.98 1.27
CA ILE A 57 -6.81 8.20 0.10
C ILE A 57 -8.23 8.59 -0.31
N GLU A 58 -9.19 8.62 0.64
CA GLU A 58 -10.58 8.99 0.36
C GLU A 58 -10.68 10.37 -0.29
N LYS A 59 -9.94 11.32 0.26
CA LYS A 59 -9.91 12.71 -0.22
C LYS A 59 -9.31 12.82 -1.63
N SER A 60 -8.47 11.88 -2.01
CA SER A 60 -7.76 11.86 -3.29
C SER A 60 -8.50 11.09 -4.39
N LEU A 61 -9.49 10.28 -4.01
CA LEU A 61 -10.31 9.53 -4.95
C LEU A 61 -11.34 10.45 -5.61
N VAL A 62 -11.58 10.23 -6.91
CA VAL A 62 -12.57 11.01 -7.68
C VAL A 62 -13.68 10.07 -8.09
N ASN A 63 -14.89 10.32 -7.61
CA ASN A 63 -16.08 9.50 -7.90
C ASN A 63 -15.91 8.04 -7.56
N TYR A 64 -15.18 7.75 -6.48
CA TYR A 64 -14.87 6.40 -6.05
C TYR A 64 -14.63 6.39 -4.55
N SER A 65 -14.91 5.29 -3.88
CA SER A 65 -14.69 5.17 -2.43
C SER A 65 -13.61 4.16 -2.11
N LEU A 66 -12.96 4.31 -0.96
CA LEU A 66 -11.94 3.40 -0.48
C LEU A 66 -12.46 1.95 -0.42
N SER A 67 -13.68 1.77 0.05
CA SER A 67 -14.29 0.45 0.19
C SER A 67 -14.49 -0.29 -1.13
N ARG A 68 -14.48 0.44 -2.25
CA ARG A 68 -14.66 -0.12 -3.59
C ARG A 68 -13.35 -0.46 -4.28
N LEU A 69 -12.23 -0.08 -3.69
CA LEU A 69 -10.92 -0.44 -4.24
C LEU A 69 -10.71 -1.95 -4.17
N ASN A 70 -10.12 -2.51 -5.21
CA ASN A 70 -9.62 -3.87 -5.19
C ASN A 70 -8.69 -4.00 -3.98
N LYS A 71 -8.78 -5.09 -3.23
CA LYS A 71 -8.04 -5.24 -1.97
C LYS A 71 -6.53 -5.28 -2.13
N VAL A 72 -6.04 -5.80 -3.26
CA VAL A 72 -4.60 -5.76 -3.56
C VAL A 72 -4.18 -4.31 -3.81
N ASP A 73 -4.93 -3.58 -4.63
CA ASP A 73 -4.66 -2.17 -4.90
C ASP A 73 -4.72 -1.34 -3.61
N LYS A 74 -5.71 -1.60 -2.77
CA LYS A 74 -5.85 -0.89 -1.48
C LYS A 74 -4.60 -1.09 -0.63
N ALA A 75 -4.09 -2.31 -0.54
CA ALA A 75 -2.87 -2.60 0.23
C ALA A 75 -1.67 -1.84 -0.34
N ILE A 76 -1.50 -1.85 -1.67
CA ILE A 76 -0.42 -1.14 -2.34
C ILE A 76 -0.51 0.37 -2.09
N ILE A 77 -1.69 0.94 -2.24
CA ILE A 77 -1.92 2.38 -2.08
C ILE A 77 -1.72 2.80 -0.62
N ARG A 78 -2.19 2.02 0.34
CA ARG A 78 -1.98 2.29 1.76
C ARG A 78 -0.50 2.33 2.12
N LEU A 79 0.27 1.35 1.65
CA LEU A 79 1.71 1.31 1.90
C LEU A 79 2.42 2.50 1.27
N ALA A 80 2.13 2.81 0.01
CA ALA A 80 2.74 3.94 -0.68
C ALA A 80 2.43 5.26 0.04
N THR A 81 1.19 5.44 0.48
CA THR A 81 0.79 6.64 1.22
C THR A 81 1.56 6.76 2.54
N ALA A 82 1.72 5.63 3.25
CA ALA A 82 2.48 5.61 4.50
C ALA A 82 3.93 6.04 4.28
N GLU A 83 4.57 5.55 3.22
CA GLU A 83 5.95 5.93 2.91
C GLU A 83 6.06 7.41 2.51
N MET A 84 5.06 7.94 1.80
CA MET A 84 5.03 9.36 1.46
C MET A 84 4.91 10.24 2.70
N LEU A 85 4.08 9.82 3.66
CA LEU A 85 3.92 10.53 4.94
C LEU A 85 5.20 10.50 5.76
N ASP A 86 5.92 9.40 5.73
CA ASP A 86 7.20 9.26 6.44
C ASP A 86 8.28 10.18 5.88
N GLY A 87 8.26 10.45 4.58
CA GLY A 87 9.12 11.43 3.94
C GLY A 87 10.58 11.03 3.75
N LYS A 88 10.95 9.80 4.05
CA LYS A 88 12.34 9.33 3.93
C LYS A 88 12.72 8.93 2.50
N THR A 89 11.74 8.58 1.69
CA THR A 89 11.96 8.19 0.30
C THR A 89 11.27 9.20 -0.61
N PRO A 90 11.90 9.61 -1.72
CA PRO A 90 11.27 10.54 -2.65
C PRO A 90 9.95 10.01 -3.18
N LYS A 91 8.95 10.87 -3.28
CA LYS A 91 7.60 10.48 -3.75
C LYS A 91 7.64 9.79 -5.11
N LYS A 92 8.47 10.27 -6.02
CA LYS A 92 8.59 9.68 -7.35
C LYS A 92 9.06 8.23 -7.29
N VAL A 93 9.99 7.92 -6.41
CA VAL A 93 10.47 6.55 -6.21
C VAL A 93 9.37 5.67 -5.64
N ILE A 94 8.63 6.18 -4.64
CA ILE A 94 7.52 5.45 -4.03
C ILE A 94 6.46 5.11 -5.08
N ILE A 95 6.08 6.09 -5.90
CA ILE A 95 5.08 5.88 -6.95
C ILE A 95 5.57 4.83 -7.96
N ASN A 96 6.81 4.96 -8.43
CA ASN A 96 7.35 4.01 -9.40
C ASN A 96 7.38 2.58 -8.85
N GLU A 97 7.79 2.41 -7.58
CA GLU A 97 7.83 1.09 -6.96
C GLU A 97 6.42 0.53 -6.74
N ALA A 98 5.48 1.36 -6.35
CA ALA A 98 4.08 0.94 -6.20
C ALA A 98 3.50 0.48 -7.54
N LEU A 99 3.83 1.17 -8.63
CA LEU A 99 3.36 0.78 -9.97
C LEU A 99 3.99 -0.53 -10.45
N GLU A 100 5.26 -0.78 -10.14
CA GLU A 100 5.89 -2.06 -10.46
C GLU A 100 5.21 -3.22 -9.72
N ILE A 101 4.88 -3.01 -8.46
CA ILE A 101 4.16 -4.02 -7.67
C ILE A 101 2.73 -4.20 -8.23
N THR A 102 2.08 -3.12 -8.63
CA THR A 102 0.76 -3.19 -9.27
C THR A 102 0.80 -4.04 -10.55
N LYS A 103 1.80 -3.84 -11.38
CA LYS A 103 1.97 -4.61 -12.62
C LYS A 103 2.11 -6.10 -12.35
N GLU A 104 2.81 -6.46 -11.28
CA GLU A 104 3.08 -7.85 -10.94
C GLU A 104 1.90 -8.54 -10.27
N TYR A 105 1.20 -7.85 -9.37
CA TYR A 105 0.22 -8.49 -8.48
C TYR A 105 -1.24 -8.12 -8.75
N SER A 106 -1.52 -7.04 -9.44
CA SER A 106 -2.89 -6.55 -9.63
C SER A 106 -3.31 -6.42 -11.10
N ASP A 107 -2.41 -5.94 -11.95
CA ASP A 107 -2.72 -5.65 -13.35
C ASP A 107 -2.95 -6.95 -14.13
N GLN A 108 -4.02 -6.98 -14.94
CA GLN A 108 -4.39 -8.15 -15.72
C GLN A 108 -3.92 -8.07 -17.18
N GLY A 109 -2.93 -7.22 -17.45
CA GLY A 109 -2.35 -7.08 -18.78
C GLY A 109 -2.97 -5.99 -19.63
N ASP A 110 -4.06 -5.36 -19.16
CA ASP A 110 -4.74 -4.26 -19.87
C ASP A 110 -4.32 -2.87 -19.36
N HIS A 111 -3.41 -2.81 -18.40
CA HIS A 111 -2.87 -1.59 -17.79
C HIS A 111 -3.89 -0.70 -17.06
N LYS A 112 -5.10 -1.19 -16.83
CA LYS A 112 -6.15 -0.42 -16.14
C LYS A 112 -5.80 -0.17 -14.68
N ALA A 113 -5.36 -1.21 -13.97
CA ALA A 113 -4.98 -1.08 -12.57
C ALA A 113 -3.78 -0.15 -12.42
N THR A 114 -2.78 -0.30 -13.29
CA THR A 114 -1.58 0.54 -13.28
C THR A 114 -1.93 2.01 -13.52
N SER A 115 -2.78 2.29 -14.52
CA SER A 115 -3.20 3.65 -14.84
C SER A 115 -4.02 4.27 -13.71
N PHE A 116 -4.93 3.50 -13.11
CA PHE A 116 -5.74 3.96 -12.00
C PHE A 116 -4.87 4.30 -10.79
N ASN A 117 -3.97 3.39 -10.42
CA ASN A 117 -3.10 3.59 -9.27
C ASN A 117 -2.13 4.75 -9.49
N ASN A 118 -1.63 4.92 -10.71
CA ASN A 118 -0.76 6.05 -11.02
C ASN A 118 -1.47 7.38 -10.77
N ARG A 119 -2.69 7.52 -11.29
CA ARG A 119 -3.48 8.73 -11.11
C ARG A 119 -3.79 8.99 -9.64
N LEU A 120 -4.21 7.95 -8.92
CA LEU A 120 -4.52 8.06 -7.50
C LEU A 120 -3.29 8.46 -6.68
N LEU A 121 -2.15 7.84 -6.92
CA LEU A 121 -0.91 8.15 -6.20
C LEU A 121 -0.43 9.57 -6.48
N GLU A 122 -0.57 10.06 -7.72
CA GLU A 122 -0.27 11.45 -8.05
C GLU A 122 -1.17 12.40 -7.27
N ASN A 123 -2.47 12.10 -7.19
CA ASN A 123 -3.42 12.91 -6.42
C ASN A 123 -3.07 12.88 -4.92
N ILE A 124 -2.73 11.72 -4.39
CA ILE A 124 -2.32 11.58 -2.99
C ILE A 124 -1.10 12.45 -2.72
N SER A 125 -0.09 12.42 -3.60
CA SER A 125 1.14 13.19 -3.41
C SER A 125 0.87 14.69 -3.36
N LYS A 126 -0.17 15.18 -4.03
CA LYS A 126 -0.57 16.58 -4.03
C LYS A 126 -1.37 16.96 -2.78
N ASN A 127 -1.93 16.01 -2.08
CA ASN A 127 -2.77 16.24 -0.90
C ASN A 127 -2.03 16.04 0.43
N LEU A 128 -0.74 15.81 0.36
CA LEU A 128 0.09 15.65 1.56
C LEU A 128 0.53 16.98 2.15
#